data_3167ba0d9b266c82f4ddc96c802887fb
#
_entry.id   3167ba0d9b266c82f4ddc96c802887fb
#
_cell.length_a   1.000
_cell.length_b   1.000
_cell.length_c   1.000
_cell.angle_alpha   90.00
_cell.angle_beta   90.00
_cell.angle_gamma   90.00
#
_symmetry.space_group_name_H-M   'P 1'
#
loop_
_entity.id
_entity.type
_entity.pdbx_description
1 polymer ?
#
loop_
_entity_poly.entity_id
_entity_poly.type
_entity_poly.pdbx_seq_one_letter_code
_entity_poly.pdbx_strand_id
1 'polypeptide(L)'
;MLVDTSVWVDHFRRRNARLVACLESGQVSIHPFVIGELACGNLARRTEVLSLLQSLPALSVIEHEEVLEFVGALRLHGRGLGWIDMHLLASARLARVPLWTMDKRLAVAAGTVGVAFVGA
;
A
#
# COMPACT_ATOMS: atom_id res chain seq x y z
N MET A 1 2.29 -4.72 -8.11
CA MET A 1 2.61 -4.50 -6.69
C MET A 1 1.70 -3.44 -6.07
N LEU A 2 1.37 -3.59 -4.83
CA LEU A 2 0.68 -2.56 -4.06
C LEU A 2 1.72 -1.62 -3.45
N VAL A 3 1.53 -0.31 -3.64
CA VAL A 3 2.45 0.71 -3.14
C VAL A 3 1.81 1.44 -1.97
N ASP A 4 2.49 1.39 -0.82
CA ASP A 4 2.04 2.05 0.41
C ASP A 4 2.13 3.56 0.31
N THR A 5 1.33 4.25 1.12
CA THR A 5 1.31 5.70 1.23
C THR A 5 2.71 6.30 1.44
N SER A 6 3.55 5.64 2.24
CA SER A 6 4.92 6.13 2.51
C SER A 6 5.76 6.30 1.24
N VAL A 7 5.62 5.41 0.28
CA VAL A 7 6.33 5.47 -1.00
C VAL A 7 5.80 6.60 -1.87
N TRP A 8 4.47 6.76 -1.92
CA TRP A 8 3.85 7.87 -2.65
C TRP A 8 4.25 9.22 -2.08
N VAL A 9 4.27 9.37 -0.76
CA VAL A 9 4.70 10.60 -0.10
C VAL A 9 6.16 10.92 -0.45
N ASP A 10 7.03 9.91 -0.43
CA ASP A 10 8.43 10.09 -0.86
C ASP A 10 8.51 10.58 -2.31
N HIS A 11 7.73 9.97 -3.19
CA HIS A 11 7.68 10.36 -4.61
C HIS A 11 7.23 11.81 -4.81
N PHE A 12 6.20 12.25 -4.08
CA PHE A 12 5.71 13.62 -4.18
C PHE A 12 6.68 14.66 -3.63
N ARG A 13 7.57 14.24 -2.71
CA ARG A 13 8.58 15.14 -2.15
C ARG A 13 9.83 15.26 -3.01
N ARG A 14 10.30 14.16 -3.58
CA ARG A 14 11.60 14.12 -4.26
C ARG A 14 11.68 13.15 -5.44
N ARG A 15 10.59 12.87 -6.07
CA ARG A 15 10.50 11.98 -7.22
C ARG A 15 11.25 10.65 -7.01
N ASN A 16 10.50 9.60 -6.79
CA ASN A 16 11.06 8.25 -6.64
C ASN A 16 11.19 7.61 -8.03
N ALA A 17 12.42 7.50 -8.53
CA ALA A 17 12.68 6.99 -9.88
C ALA A 17 12.23 5.54 -10.06
N ARG A 18 12.33 4.73 -9.01
CA ARG A 18 11.88 3.35 -9.04
C ARG A 18 10.36 3.25 -9.18
N LEU A 19 9.63 4.08 -8.46
CA LEU A 19 8.17 4.13 -8.59
C LEU A 19 7.78 4.57 -9.99
N VAL A 20 8.46 5.56 -10.56
CA VAL A 20 8.23 6.00 -11.94
C VAL A 20 8.40 4.83 -12.91
N ALA A 21 9.49 4.07 -12.79
CA ALA A 21 9.74 2.91 -13.65
C ALA A 21 8.64 1.85 -13.51
N CYS A 22 8.19 1.59 -12.30
CA CYS A 22 7.10 0.64 -12.05
C CYS A 22 5.77 1.12 -12.64
N LEU A 23 5.49 2.41 -12.53
CA LEU A 23 4.29 3.01 -13.14
C LEU A 23 4.33 2.90 -14.66
N GLU A 24 5.46 3.22 -15.28
CA GLU A 24 5.63 3.14 -16.72
C GLU A 24 5.48 1.70 -17.25
N SER A 25 5.88 0.71 -16.48
CA SER A 25 5.73 -0.70 -16.86
C SER A 25 4.40 -1.33 -16.45
N GLY A 26 3.46 -0.55 -15.94
CA GLY A 26 2.12 -1.03 -15.59
C GLY A 26 2.08 -1.98 -14.41
N GLN A 27 3.04 -1.93 -13.50
CA GLN A 27 3.16 -2.86 -12.38
C GLN A 27 2.50 -2.38 -11.08
N VAL A 28 2.00 -1.15 -11.05
CA VAL A 28 1.49 -0.54 -9.82
C VAL A 28 -0.01 -0.72 -9.67
N SER A 29 -0.42 -1.27 -8.53
CA SER A 29 -1.81 -1.33 -8.10
C SER A 29 -2.02 -0.34 -6.96
N ILE A 30 -3.25 0.12 -6.81
CA ILE A 30 -3.63 1.05 -5.75
C ILE A 30 -4.64 0.40 -4.81
N HIS A 31 -4.64 0.84 -3.56
CA HIS A 31 -5.68 0.48 -2.60
C HIS A 31 -6.51 1.73 -2.30
N PRO A 32 -7.85 1.62 -2.23
CA PRO A 32 -8.71 2.78 -1.93
C PRO A 32 -8.32 3.53 -0.65
N PHE A 33 -7.83 2.82 0.37
CA PHE A 33 -7.43 3.46 1.63
C PHE A 33 -6.14 4.27 1.49
N VAL A 34 -5.25 3.90 0.56
CA VAL A 34 -4.07 4.71 0.24
C VAL A 34 -4.50 6.01 -0.42
N ILE A 35 -5.46 5.94 -1.35
CA ILE A 35 -6.02 7.16 -1.96
C ILE A 35 -6.61 8.06 -0.87
N GLY A 36 -7.37 7.48 0.05
CA GLY A 36 -7.95 8.21 1.16
C GLY A 36 -6.92 8.90 2.04
N GLU A 37 -5.86 8.20 2.41
CA GLU A 37 -4.76 8.77 3.20
C GLU A 37 -4.08 9.93 2.47
N LEU A 38 -3.79 9.77 1.19
CA LEU A 38 -3.17 10.82 0.40
C LEU A 38 -4.11 12.02 0.23
N ALA A 39 -5.40 11.78 0.09
CA ALA A 39 -6.41 12.83 -0.03
C ALA A 39 -6.53 13.68 1.24
N CYS A 40 -6.20 13.11 2.40
CA CYS A 40 -6.20 13.85 3.67
C CYS A 40 -4.98 14.75 3.83
N GLY A 41 -3.95 14.54 3.03
CA GLY A 41 -2.72 15.30 3.08
C GLY A 41 -2.80 16.56 2.23
N ASN A 42 -1.69 17.28 2.21
CA ASN A 42 -1.55 18.53 1.45
C ASN A 42 -0.84 18.25 0.13
N LEU A 43 -1.61 17.85 -0.88
CA LEU A 43 -1.08 17.51 -2.20
C LEU A 43 -1.04 18.74 -3.11
N ALA A 44 0.13 18.99 -3.71
CA ALA A 44 0.21 19.91 -4.84
C ALA A 44 -0.55 19.27 -6.02
N ARG A 45 -1.31 20.10 -6.77
CA ARG A 45 -2.10 19.63 -7.92
C ARG A 45 -3.03 18.46 -7.55
N ARG A 46 -3.68 18.63 -6.42
CA ARG A 46 -4.49 17.59 -5.75
C ARG A 46 -5.48 16.90 -6.69
N THR A 47 -6.26 17.65 -7.46
CA THR A 47 -7.27 17.07 -8.36
C THR A 47 -6.65 16.17 -9.41
N GLU A 48 -5.54 16.59 -10.02
CA GLU A 48 -4.84 15.78 -11.02
C GLU A 48 -4.25 14.52 -10.40
N VAL A 49 -3.60 14.65 -9.25
CA VAL A 49 -2.97 13.51 -8.57
C VAL A 49 -4.00 12.47 -8.17
N LEU A 50 -5.11 12.89 -7.54
CA LEU A 50 -6.16 11.96 -7.15
C LEU A 50 -6.80 11.28 -8.36
N SER A 51 -7.00 12.01 -9.45
CA SER A 51 -7.53 11.43 -10.69
C SER A 51 -6.61 10.35 -11.25
N LEU A 52 -5.30 10.60 -11.26
CA LEU A 52 -4.31 9.62 -11.72
C LEU A 52 -4.29 8.38 -10.83
N LEU A 53 -4.32 8.56 -9.51
CA LEU A 53 -4.35 7.43 -8.57
C LEU A 53 -5.60 6.58 -8.77
N GLN A 54 -6.75 7.21 -8.97
CA GLN A 54 -8.01 6.51 -9.20
C GLN A 54 -8.05 5.77 -10.54
N SER A 55 -7.16 6.11 -11.47
CA SER A 55 -7.05 5.42 -12.76
C SER A 55 -6.21 4.15 -12.71
N LEU A 56 -5.45 3.94 -11.63
CA LEU A 56 -4.64 2.75 -11.47
C LEU A 56 -5.51 1.52 -11.14
N PRO A 57 -5.06 0.31 -11.51
CA PRO A 57 -5.77 -0.90 -11.09
C PRO A 57 -5.92 -0.97 -9.59
N ALA A 58 -7.15 -1.06 -9.10
CA ALA A 58 -7.44 -1.07 -7.67
C ALA A 58 -7.54 -2.49 -7.13
N LEU A 59 -6.95 -2.73 -5.96
CA LEU A 59 -7.17 -3.95 -5.21
C LEU A 59 -8.51 -3.86 -4.47
N SER A 60 -9.12 -5.02 -4.22
CA SER A 60 -10.37 -5.09 -3.48
C SER A 60 -10.17 -4.74 -2.03
N VAL A 61 -11.08 -3.95 -1.46
CA VAL A 61 -11.17 -3.74 -0.02
C VAL A 61 -11.79 -5.00 0.59
N ILE A 62 -11.08 -5.60 1.53
CA ILE A 62 -11.56 -6.78 2.23
C ILE A 62 -12.49 -6.34 3.37
N GLU A 63 -13.51 -7.11 3.64
CA GLU A 63 -14.48 -6.77 4.67
C GLU A 63 -13.83 -6.70 6.07
N HIS A 64 -14.35 -5.83 6.89
CA HIS A 64 -13.84 -5.56 8.23
C HIS A 64 -13.62 -6.84 9.05
N GLU A 65 -14.63 -7.71 9.11
CA GLU A 65 -14.53 -8.95 9.88
C GLU A 65 -13.44 -9.89 9.37
N GLU A 66 -13.27 -9.97 8.07
CA GLU A 66 -12.22 -10.79 7.46
C GLU A 66 -10.83 -10.26 7.81
N VAL A 67 -10.66 -8.95 7.82
CA VAL A 67 -9.37 -8.34 8.21
C VAL A 67 -9.09 -8.60 9.68
N LEU A 68 -10.10 -8.52 10.56
CA LEU A 68 -9.94 -8.86 11.97
C LEU A 68 -9.48 -10.31 12.15
N GLU A 69 -10.07 -11.25 11.43
CA GLU A 69 -9.66 -12.65 11.47
C GLU A 69 -8.23 -12.84 10.97
N PHE A 70 -7.88 -12.16 9.87
CA PHE A 70 -6.55 -12.18 9.30
C PHE A 70 -5.50 -11.72 10.32
N VAL A 71 -5.75 -10.61 11.00
CA VAL A 71 -4.84 -10.07 12.03
C VAL A 71 -4.62 -11.08 13.15
N GLY A 72 -5.69 -11.69 13.66
CA GLY A 72 -5.62 -12.65 14.75
C GLY A 72 -4.94 -13.95 14.33
N ALA A 73 -5.31 -14.49 13.19
CA ALA A 73 -4.79 -15.77 12.70
C ALA A 73 -3.29 -15.72 12.44
N LEU A 74 -2.78 -14.61 11.92
CA LEU A 74 -1.36 -14.42 11.61
C LEU A 74 -0.59 -13.68 12.71
N ARG A 75 -1.25 -13.42 13.84
CA ARG A 75 -0.64 -12.78 15.01
C ARG A 75 0.06 -11.46 14.68
N LEU A 76 -0.62 -10.62 13.91
CA LEU A 76 -0.07 -9.33 13.49
C LEU A 76 -0.29 -8.23 14.52
N HIS A 77 -1.12 -8.48 15.53
CA HIS A 77 -1.40 -7.51 16.60
C HIS A 77 -0.17 -7.24 17.46
N GLY A 78 -0.13 -6.08 18.09
CA GLY A 78 0.95 -5.71 19.01
C GLY A 78 2.28 -5.39 18.33
N ARG A 79 2.29 -5.19 17.02
CA ARG A 79 3.51 -4.92 16.24
C ARG A 79 3.67 -3.46 15.83
N GLY A 80 2.83 -2.60 16.35
CA GLY A 80 2.88 -1.17 16.03
C GLY A 80 2.30 -0.81 14.66
N LEU A 81 1.48 -1.70 14.09
CA LEU A 81 0.80 -1.48 12.82
C LEU A 81 -0.60 -0.91 13.04
N GLY A 82 -1.02 -0.01 12.18
CA GLY A 82 -2.37 0.54 12.21
C GLY A 82 -3.36 -0.28 11.40
N TRP A 83 -4.64 0.09 11.51
CA TRP A 83 -5.73 -0.63 10.84
C TRP A 83 -5.60 -0.59 9.31
N ILE A 84 -5.19 0.55 8.74
CA ILE A 84 -4.98 0.65 7.30
C ILE A 84 -3.86 -0.27 6.86
N ASP A 85 -2.76 -0.35 7.61
CA ASP A 85 -1.67 -1.29 7.32
C ASP A 85 -2.17 -2.72 7.22
N MET A 86 -3.06 -3.11 8.14
CA MET A 86 -3.65 -4.45 8.14
C MET A 86 -4.48 -4.70 6.87
N HIS A 87 -5.23 -3.71 6.42
CA HIS A 87 -5.97 -3.80 5.17
C HIS A 87 -5.05 -3.96 3.96
N LEU A 88 -3.92 -3.24 3.94
CA LEU A 88 -2.96 -3.35 2.85
C LEU A 88 -2.34 -4.74 2.81
N LEU A 89 -1.95 -5.27 3.96
CA LEU A 89 -1.40 -6.63 4.06
C LEU A 89 -2.40 -7.68 3.58
N ALA A 90 -3.64 -7.58 4.05
CA ALA A 90 -4.68 -8.53 3.69
C ALA A 90 -5.01 -8.49 2.19
N SER A 91 -5.15 -7.29 1.63
CA SER A 91 -5.46 -7.12 0.20
C SER A 91 -4.31 -7.59 -0.69
N ALA A 92 -3.05 -7.28 -0.31
CA ALA A 92 -1.88 -7.74 -1.05
C ALA A 92 -1.78 -9.27 -1.04
N ARG A 93 -2.02 -9.88 0.11
CA ARG A 93 -1.99 -11.34 0.23
C ARG A 93 -3.08 -12.01 -0.60
N LEU A 94 -4.30 -11.49 -0.56
CA LEU A 94 -5.40 -12.04 -1.36
C LEU A 94 -5.10 -11.93 -2.85
N ALA A 95 -4.61 -10.79 -3.29
CA ALA A 95 -4.27 -10.54 -4.69
C ALA A 95 -2.95 -11.19 -5.12
N ARG A 96 -2.16 -11.70 -4.18
CA ARG A 96 -0.84 -12.28 -4.41
C ARG A 96 0.11 -11.32 -5.11
N VAL A 97 0.13 -10.10 -4.63
CA VAL A 97 1.06 -9.06 -5.11
C VAL A 97 1.96 -8.60 -3.98
N PRO A 98 3.19 -8.18 -4.28
CA PRO A 98 4.06 -7.61 -3.26
C PRO A 98 3.52 -6.29 -2.71
N LEU A 99 3.82 -6.00 -1.45
CA LEU A 99 3.58 -4.72 -0.82
C LEU A 99 4.89 -3.96 -0.67
N TRP A 100 4.98 -2.82 -1.32
CA TRP A 100 6.16 -1.95 -1.22
C TRP A 100 5.88 -0.81 -0.24
N THR A 101 6.70 -0.72 0.80
CA THR A 101 6.59 0.31 1.83
C THR A 101 7.97 0.77 2.28
N MET A 102 8.06 1.99 2.78
CA MET A 102 9.25 2.52 3.44
C MET A 102 9.17 2.42 4.96
N ASP A 103 8.02 2.00 5.49
CA ASP A 103 7.85 1.75 6.92
C ASP A 103 8.45 0.40 7.28
N LYS A 104 9.45 0.39 8.15
CA LYS A 104 10.17 -0.83 8.53
C LYS A 104 9.28 -1.88 9.18
N ARG A 105 8.34 -1.47 10.02
CA ARG A 105 7.43 -2.40 10.70
C ARG A 105 6.49 -3.06 9.72
N LEU A 106 5.97 -2.28 8.78
CA LEU A 106 5.10 -2.82 7.74
C LEU A 106 5.87 -3.74 6.79
N ALA A 107 7.10 -3.40 6.45
CA ALA A 107 7.96 -4.25 5.62
C ALA A 107 8.22 -5.61 6.27
N VAL A 108 8.50 -5.63 7.58
CA VAL A 108 8.67 -6.88 8.33
C VAL A 108 7.39 -7.71 8.30
N ALA A 109 6.25 -7.10 8.55
CA ALA A 109 4.97 -7.78 8.51
C ALA A 109 4.65 -8.32 7.11
N ALA A 110 4.97 -7.57 6.05
CA ALA A 110 4.83 -8.03 4.68
C ALA A 110 5.64 -9.32 4.43
N GLY A 111 6.85 -9.39 4.96
CA GLY A 111 7.66 -10.60 4.91
C GLY A 111 7.00 -11.76 5.65
N THR A 112 6.43 -11.49 6.83
CA THR A 112 5.74 -12.50 7.62
C THR A 112 4.56 -13.13 6.87
N VAL A 113 3.81 -12.33 6.13
CA VAL A 113 2.63 -12.84 5.41
C VAL A 113 2.93 -13.21 3.95
N GLY A 114 4.18 -13.18 3.55
CA GLY A 114 4.60 -13.65 2.23
C GLY A 114 4.38 -12.67 1.08
N VAL A 115 4.29 -11.37 1.36
CA VAL A 115 4.08 -10.33 0.33
C VAL A 115 5.19 -9.26 0.34
N ALA A 116 6.38 -9.60 0.80
CA ALA A 116 7.49 -8.66 0.80
C ALA A 116 7.83 -8.21 -0.63
N PHE A 117 8.06 -6.91 -0.79
CA PHE A 117 8.56 -6.37 -2.03
C PHE A 117 10.07 -6.59 -2.09
N VAL A 118 10.51 -7.37 -3.06
CA VAL A 118 11.92 -7.67 -3.27
C VAL A 118 12.36 -6.99 -4.56
N GLY A 119 12.92 -5.86 -4.41
CA GLY A 119 13.31 -5.12 -5.59
C GLY A 119 14.17 -3.98 -5.14
N ALA A 120 15.32 -4.29 -4.75
CA ALA A 120 16.25 -3.31 -4.21
C ALA A 120 16.60 -2.14 -5.13
#